data_005bcbaba1e74201536bdfafcd26f9b3
#
_entry.id   005bcbaba1e74201536bdfafcd26f9b3
#
_cell.length_a   1.000
_cell.length_b   1.000
_cell.length_c   1.000
_cell.angle_alpha   90.00
_cell.angle_beta   90.00
_cell.angle_gamma   90.00
#
_symmetry.space_group_name_H-M   'P 1'
#
loop_
_entity.id
_entity.type
_entity.pdbx_description
1 polymer ?
#
loop_
_entity_poly.entity_id
_entity_poly.type
_entity_poly.pdbx_seq_one_letter_code
_entity_poly.pdbx_strand_id
1 'polypeptide(L)'
;MNIGIVCYATVGGAGAVGAELGKQLARRGHDIHVISYRLPFRLGDFQQNICFHEVDVSSYPLFEYPPHDLALAVKMAEATREHGLELFHVHYAIPHAIAGFLAQQMLGSGAPRMVTTLHGTDITIVGQDRSFFEITRFGIERSDAVTAVSGFLQRMTA
;
A
#
# COMPACT_ATOMS: atom_id res chain seq x y z
N MET A 1 8.51 0.58 15.85
CA MET A 1 7.28 1.02 15.16
C MET A 1 6.63 -0.17 14.47
N ASN A 2 5.31 -0.21 14.48
CA ASN A 2 4.52 -1.17 13.74
C ASN A 2 4.12 -0.57 12.40
N ILE A 3 4.66 -1.10 11.29
CA ILE A 3 4.54 -0.51 9.96
C ILE A 3 3.79 -1.46 9.03
N GLY A 4 2.68 -1.01 8.48
CA GLY A 4 1.95 -1.71 7.44
C GLY A 4 2.55 -1.37 6.06
N ILE A 5 3.08 -2.36 5.35
CA ILE A 5 3.56 -2.21 3.96
C ILE A 5 2.52 -2.81 3.02
N VAL A 6 2.03 -1.98 2.11
CA VAL A 6 1.06 -2.38 1.08
C VAL A 6 1.72 -2.33 -0.28
N CYS A 7 1.81 -3.45 -0.95
CA CYS A 7 2.42 -3.54 -2.27
C CYS A 7 1.80 -4.67 -3.10
N TYR A 8 2.05 -4.63 -4.41
CA TYR A 8 1.68 -5.75 -5.28
C TYR A 8 2.50 -7.00 -4.97
N ALA A 9 1.87 -8.16 -5.02
CA ALA A 9 2.53 -9.45 -4.84
C ALA A 9 3.29 -9.92 -6.11
N THR A 10 3.10 -9.25 -7.23
CA THR A 10 3.65 -9.64 -8.52
C THR A 10 5.17 -9.53 -8.60
N VAL A 11 5.77 -10.25 -9.54
CA VAL A 11 7.20 -10.18 -9.90
C VAL A 11 7.49 -8.85 -10.63
N GLY A 12 7.17 -7.73 -9.99
CA GLY A 12 7.34 -6.38 -10.54
C GLY A 12 8.16 -5.50 -9.61
N GLY A 13 8.60 -4.35 -10.12
CA GLY A 13 9.44 -3.41 -9.39
C GLY A 13 8.84 -3.00 -8.04
N ALA A 14 7.56 -2.66 -8.00
CA ALA A 14 6.89 -2.20 -6.78
C ALA A 14 6.83 -3.28 -5.68
N GLY A 15 6.49 -4.53 -6.04
CA GLY A 15 6.48 -5.64 -5.09
C GLY A 15 7.87 -5.98 -4.56
N ALA A 16 8.88 -5.93 -5.43
CA ALA A 16 10.27 -6.15 -5.03
C ALA A 16 10.76 -5.04 -4.08
N VAL A 17 10.50 -3.77 -4.40
CA VAL A 17 10.89 -2.63 -3.55
C VAL A 17 10.19 -2.69 -2.20
N GLY A 18 8.88 -2.95 -2.17
CA GLY A 18 8.13 -3.05 -0.92
C GLY A 18 8.64 -4.18 -0.02
N ALA A 19 8.87 -5.37 -0.58
CA ALA A 19 9.39 -6.51 0.17
C ALA A 19 10.81 -6.26 0.70
N GLU A 20 11.73 -5.73 -0.12
CA GLU A 20 13.10 -5.43 0.31
C GLU A 20 13.14 -4.30 1.35
N LEU A 21 12.33 -3.27 1.19
CA LEU A 21 12.18 -2.22 2.19
C LEU A 21 11.69 -2.80 3.53
N GLY A 22 10.67 -3.65 3.50
CA GLY A 22 10.16 -4.33 4.70
C GLY A 22 11.23 -5.10 5.42
N LYS A 23 12.03 -5.90 4.70
CA LYS A 23 13.17 -6.63 5.28
C LYS A 23 14.21 -5.71 5.91
N GLN A 24 14.54 -4.58 5.28
CA GLN A 24 15.50 -3.63 5.82
C GLN A 24 14.98 -2.91 7.07
N LEU A 25 13.70 -2.58 7.10
CA LEU A 25 13.06 -1.98 8.28
C LEU A 25 12.97 -2.99 9.43
N ALA A 26 12.63 -4.25 9.16
CA ALA A 26 12.63 -5.32 10.16
C ALA A 26 14.00 -5.53 10.78
N ARG A 27 15.07 -5.52 9.98
CA ARG A 27 16.48 -5.59 10.47
C ARG A 27 16.86 -4.41 11.36
N ARG A 28 16.17 -3.28 11.24
CA ARG A 28 16.35 -2.09 12.09
C ARG A 28 15.48 -2.09 13.34
N GLY A 29 14.78 -3.20 13.61
CA GLY A 29 13.97 -3.38 14.81
C GLY A 29 12.55 -2.83 14.71
N HIS A 30 12.01 -2.69 13.51
CA HIS A 30 10.60 -2.38 13.28
C HIS A 30 9.80 -3.67 13.11
N ASP A 31 8.55 -3.69 13.54
CA ASP A 31 7.61 -4.78 13.28
C ASP A 31 6.85 -4.46 11.99
N ILE A 32 6.98 -5.33 11.00
CA ILE A 32 6.49 -5.11 9.65
C ILE A 32 5.28 -6.00 9.38
N HIS A 33 4.22 -5.40 8.91
CA HIS A 33 2.98 -6.04 8.52
C HIS A 33 2.77 -5.86 7.02
N VAL A 34 3.11 -6.88 6.25
CA VAL A 34 2.92 -6.85 4.79
C VAL A 34 1.48 -7.22 4.47
N ILE A 35 0.76 -6.34 3.80
CA ILE A 35 -0.66 -6.50 3.46
C ILE A 35 -0.76 -6.56 1.94
N SER A 36 -1.17 -7.71 1.42
CA SER A 36 -1.29 -7.97 -0.01
C SER A 36 -2.20 -9.17 -0.28
N TYR A 37 -2.66 -9.33 -1.51
CA TYR A 37 -3.52 -10.47 -1.91
C TYR A 37 -2.75 -11.80 -2.07
N ARG A 38 -1.44 -11.77 -2.06
CA ARG A 38 -0.54 -12.95 -2.02
C ARG A 38 0.78 -12.55 -1.38
N LEU A 39 1.51 -13.53 -0.91
CA LEU A 39 2.86 -13.30 -0.41
C LEU A 39 3.75 -12.68 -1.50
N PRO A 40 4.33 -11.49 -1.28
CA PRO A 40 5.21 -10.87 -2.26
C PRO A 40 6.41 -11.76 -2.58
N PHE A 41 6.72 -11.91 -3.87
CA PHE A 41 7.76 -12.77 -4.39
C PHE A 41 9.12 -12.65 -3.66
N ARG A 42 9.54 -11.43 -3.32
CA ARG A 42 10.82 -11.16 -2.66
C ARG A 42 10.78 -11.32 -1.15
N LEU A 43 9.62 -11.50 -0.54
CA LEU A 43 9.55 -11.66 0.91
C LEU A 43 10.17 -12.98 1.35
N GLY A 44 10.00 -14.03 0.55
CA GLY A 44 10.58 -15.36 0.79
C GLY A 44 9.93 -16.06 2.00
N ASP A 45 10.69 -16.96 2.59
CA ASP A 45 10.29 -17.72 3.78
C ASP A 45 10.24 -16.84 5.03
N PHE A 46 10.02 -17.46 6.17
CA PHE A 46 9.94 -16.80 7.47
C PHE A 46 11.04 -15.76 7.71
N GLN A 47 10.61 -14.56 8.08
CA GLN A 47 11.47 -13.45 8.47
C GLN A 47 11.08 -12.99 9.87
N GLN A 48 12.07 -12.83 10.76
CA GLN A 48 11.82 -12.27 12.08
C GLN A 48 11.26 -10.85 11.95
N ASN A 49 10.27 -10.51 12.78
CA ASN A 49 9.58 -9.21 12.79
C ASN A 49 8.84 -8.87 11.48
N ILE A 50 8.48 -9.87 10.67
CA ILE A 50 7.61 -9.66 9.51
C ILE A 50 6.39 -10.59 9.60
N CYS A 51 5.21 -10.01 9.58
CA CYS A 51 3.94 -10.69 9.49
C CYS A 51 3.29 -10.45 8.13
N PHE A 52 2.68 -11.45 7.54
CA PHE A 52 1.95 -11.33 6.30
C PHE A 52 0.44 -11.41 6.55
N HIS A 53 -0.30 -10.46 6.01
CA HIS A 53 -1.76 -10.40 6.03
C HIS A 53 -2.31 -10.55 4.62
N GLU A 54 -2.92 -11.69 4.36
CA GLU A 54 -3.57 -11.93 3.08
C GLU A 54 -4.88 -11.17 2.98
N VAL A 55 -5.07 -10.52 1.83
CA VAL A 55 -6.33 -9.86 1.48
C VAL A 55 -7.17 -10.85 0.69
N ASP A 56 -8.18 -11.41 1.33
CA ASP A 56 -9.16 -12.26 0.67
C ASP A 56 -10.35 -11.43 0.19
N VAL A 57 -10.80 -11.68 -1.03
CA VAL A 57 -11.92 -10.98 -1.64
C VAL A 57 -13.02 -11.98 -1.95
N SER A 58 -14.08 -11.93 -1.17
CA SER A 58 -15.24 -12.78 -1.41
C SER A 58 -15.87 -12.47 -2.75
N SER A 59 -16.14 -13.52 -3.52
CA SER A 59 -16.94 -13.43 -4.73
C SER A 59 -18.42 -13.22 -4.36
N TYR A 60 -19.03 -12.20 -4.93
CA TYR A 60 -20.48 -11.95 -4.79
C TYR A 60 -21.11 -11.76 -6.17
N PRO A 61 -22.20 -12.46 -6.48
CA PRO A 61 -22.75 -12.52 -7.85
C PRO A 61 -23.16 -11.17 -8.47
N LEU A 62 -23.41 -10.15 -7.64
CA LEU A 62 -23.74 -8.79 -8.12
C LEU A 62 -22.52 -7.93 -8.43
N PHE A 63 -21.32 -8.37 -8.07
CA PHE A 63 -20.10 -7.69 -8.44
C PHE A 63 -19.58 -8.23 -9.78
N GLU A 64 -19.61 -7.44 -10.81
CA GLU A 64 -19.00 -7.77 -12.10
C GLU A 64 -17.51 -8.05 -11.94
N TYR A 65 -16.85 -7.23 -11.11
CA TYR A 65 -15.44 -7.41 -10.71
C TYR A 65 -15.32 -7.42 -9.19
N PRO A 66 -14.53 -8.33 -8.60
CA PRO A 66 -14.30 -8.33 -7.16
C PRO A 66 -13.68 -6.99 -6.69
N PRO A 67 -14.23 -6.33 -5.65
CA PRO A 67 -13.76 -5.02 -5.18
C PRO A 67 -12.50 -5.16 -4.32
N HIS A 68 -11.36 -5.48 -4.92
CA HIS A 68 -10.08 -5.70 -4.25
C HIS A 68 -9.66 -4.54 -3.37
N ASP A 69 -9.87 -3.30 -3.84
CA ASP A 69 -9.42 -2.11 -3.14
C ASP A 69 -10.20 -1.86 -1.86
N LEU A 70 -11.49 -2.20 -1.85
CA LEU A 70 -12.32 -2.13 -0.65
C LEU A 70 -11.92 -3.19 0.36
N ALA A 71 -11.67 -4.43 -0.08
CA ALA A 71 -11.19 -5.50 0.78
C ALA A 71 -9.81 -5.19 1.37
N LEU A 72 -8.92 -4.59 0.56
CA LEU A 72 -7.62 -4.11 1.03
C LEU A 72 -7.76 -3.05 2.12
N ALA A 73 -8.63 -2.06 1.95
CA ALA A 73 -8.90 -1.03 2.95
C ALA A 73 -9.41 -1.63 4.27
N VAL A 74 -10.31 -2.60 4.20
CA VAL A 74 -10.81 -3.34 5.37
C VAL A 74 -9.66 -4.08 6.05
N LYS A 75 -8.84 -4.82 5.31
CA LYS A 75 -7.70 -5.57 5.87
C LYS A 75 -6.67 -4.64 6.53
N MET A 76 -6.39 -3.47 5.94
CA MET A 76 -5.52 -2.46 6.55
C MET A 76 -6.08 -1.96 7.89
N ALA A 77 -7.38 -1.69 7.95
CA ALA A 77 -8.02 -1.26 9.19
C ALA A 77 -8.06 -2.38 10.25
N GLU A 78 -8.31 -3.62 9.86
CA GLU A 78 -8.23 -4.80 10.75
C GLU A 78 -6.84 -4.97 11.34
N ALA A 79 -5.81 -5.03 10.50
CA ALA A 79 -4.42 -5.16 10.91
C ALA A 79 -4.01 -4.03 11.87
N THR A 80 -4.50 -2.82 11.64
CA THR A 80 -4.24 -1.69 12.55
C THR A 80 -4.87 -1.90 13.93
N ARG A 81 -6.13 -2.34 13.99
CA ARG A 81 -6.80 -2.59 15.27
C ARG A 81 -6.15 -3.75 16.04
N GLU A 82 -5.69 -4.76 15.34
CA GLU A 82 -5.12 -5.96 15.93
C GLU A 82 -3.67 -5.78 16.39
N HIS A 83 -2.87 -5.04 15.61
CA HIS A 83 -1.44 -4.92 15.83
C HIS A 83 -0.94 -3.50 16.14
N GLY A 84 -1.84 -2.52 16.20
CA GLY A 84 -1.47 -1.14 16.53
C GLY A 84 -0.53 -0.51 15.50
N LEU A 85 -0.85 -0.63 14.20
CA LEU A 85 -0.03 -0.01 13.15
C LEU A 85 0.04 1.50 13.35
N GLU A 86 1.23 2.06 13.21
CA GLU A 86 1.54 3.48 13.40
C GLU A 86 1.76 4.20 12.07
N LEU A 87 2.10 3.42 11.01
CA LEU A 87 2.39 3.93 9.68
C LEU A 87 1.89 2.96 8.62
N PHE A 88 1.22 3.49 7.61
CA PHE A 88 1.02 2.82 6.33
C PHE A 88 2.08 3.29 5.34
N HIS A 89 2.86 2.37 4.80
CA HIS A 89 3.73 2.63 3.67
C HIS A 89 3.15 1.92 2.45
N VAL A 90 2.49 2.67 1.61
CA VAL A 90 1.81 2.14 0.42
C VAL A 90 2.64 2.39 -0.84
N HIS A 91 2.68 1.41 -1.70
CA HIS A 91 3.37 1.46 -2.98
C HIS A 91 2.34 1.57 -4.10
N TYR A 92 2.34 2.66 -4.82
CA TYR A 92 1.38 3.16 -5.80
C TYR A 92 0.32 4.13 -5.24
N ALA A 93 0.10 5.22 -5.99
CA ALA A 93 -0.96 6.18 -5.69
C ALA A 93 -2.35 5.53 -5.78
N ILE A 94 -2.59 4.76 -6.82
CA ILE A 94 -3.78 3.94 -6.96
C ILE A 94 -3.39 2.48 -7.29
N PRO A 95 -4.08 1.51 -6.72
CA PRO A 95 -5.22 1.66 -5.80
C PRO A 95 -4.80 1.85 -4.33
N HIS A 96 -3.50 1.69 -3.99
CA HIS A 96 -3.07 1.46 -2.61
C HIS A 96 -3.20 2.70 -1.71
N ALA A 97 -2.89 3.92 -2.19
CA ALA A 97 -3.10 5.12 -1.37
C ALA A 97 -4.60 5.38 -1.13
N ILE A 98 -5.46 5.04 -2.09
CA ILE A 98 -6.90 5.17 -1.91
C ILE A 98 -7.42 4.17 -0.87
N ALA A 99 -6.96 2.91 -0.93
CA ALA A 99 -7.29 1.92 0.08
C ALA A 99 -6.80 2.37 1.48
N GLY A 100 -5.59 2.94 1.55
CA GLY A 100 -5.04 3.51 2.77
C GLY A 100 -5.87 4.67 3.31
N PHE A 101 -6.28 5.59 2.46
CA PHE A 101 -7.18 6.68 2.84
C PHE A 101 -8.52 6.16 3.39
N LEU A 102 -9.13 5.18 2.73
CA LEU A 102 -10.37 4.57 3.21
C LEU A 102 -10.17 3.88 4.58
N ALA A 103 -9.06 3.16 4.75
CA ALA A 103 -8.70 2.57 6.04
C ALA A 103 -8.57 3.64 7.14
N GLN A 104 -7.90 4.77 6.84
CA GLN A 104 -7.79 5.89 7.78
C GLN A 104 -9.17 6.46 8.16
N GLN A 105 -10.10 6.59 7.19
CA GLN A 105 -11.46 7.06 7.49
C GLN A 105 -12.22 6.09 8.41
N MET A 106 -12.06 4.78 8.23
CA MET A 106 -12.67 3.76 9.08
C MET A 106 -12.09 3.71 10.51
N LEU A 107 -10.82 4.12 10.67
CA LEU A 107 -10.12 4.14 11.94
C LEU A 107 -10.32 5.47 12.73
N GLY A 108 -10.63 6.55 12.03
CA GLY A 108 -10.83 7.86 12.63
C GLY A 108 -9.56 8.45 13.26
N SER A 109 -9.67 9.00 14.46
CA SER A 109 -8.56 9.71 15.13
C SER A 109 -7.37 8.81 15.52
N GLY A 110 -7.53 7.50 15.51
CA GLY A 110 -6.46 6.53 15.76
C GLY A 110 -5.77 6.02 14.48
N ALA A 111 -6.03 6.63 13.32
CA ALA A 111 -5.49 6.18 12.05
C ALA A 111 -3.96 6.35 11.96
N PRO A 112 -3.24 5.37 11.40
CA PRO A 112 -1.82 5.51 11.07
C PRO A 112 -1.59 6.67 10.08
N ARG A 113 -0.40 7.27 10.11
CA ARG A 113 0.06 8.13 9.02
C ARG A 113 0.31 7.33 7.75
N MET A 114 0.27 7.98 6.60
CA MET A 114 0.45 7.32 5.31
C MET A 114 1.61 7.94 4.51
N VAL A 115 2.54 7.09 4.13
CA VAL A 115 3.60 7.40 3.14
C VAL A 115 3.29 6.66 1.85
N THR A 116 3.27 7.36 0.73
CA THR A 116 3.07 6.77 -0.60
C THR A 116 4.36 6.82 -1.41
N THR A 117 4.78 5.66 -1.94
CA THR A 117 5.90 5.57 -2.88
C THR A 117 5.37 5.40 -4.31
N LEU A 118 5.75 6.32 -5.18
CA LEU A 118 5.40 6.31 -6.61
C LEU A 118 6.42 5.50 -7.40
N HIS A 119 5.95 4.65 -8.31
CA HIS A 119 6.77 3.69 -9.04
C HIS A 119 6.94 3.94 -10.53
N GLY A 120 6.14 4.81 -11.11
CA GLY A 120 6.24 5.21 -12.51
C GLY A 120 4.92 5.06 -13.25
N THR A 121 4.42 3.86 -13.47
CA THR A 121 3.17 3.63 -14.22
C THR A 121 1.97 4.31 -13.60
N ASP A 122 1.94 4.46 -12.29
CA ASP A 122 0.94 5.22 -11.54
C ASP A 122 0.91 6.72 -11.93
N ILE A 123 2.02 7.26 -12.39
CA ILE A 123 2.14 8.67 -12.79
C ILE A 123 2.20 8.83 -14.32
N THR A 124 2.97 7.99 -15.01
CA THR A 124 3.26 8.17 -16.44
C THR A 124 2.22 7.56 -17.38
N ILE A 125 1.44 6.60 -16.90
CA ILE A 125 0.42 5.89 -17.68
C ILE A 125 -0.95 6.06 -17.03
N VAL A 126 -1.14 5.45 -15.86
CA VAL A 126 -2.46 5.42 -15.21
C VAL A 126 -2.86 6.83 -14.74
N GLY A 127 -1.95 7.57 -14.13
CA GLY A 127 -2.20 8.95 -13.67
C GLY A 127 -2.41 9.96 -14.81
N GLN A 128 -2.08 9.60 -16.06
CA GLN A 128 -2.37 10.43 -17.25
C GLN A 128 -3.71 10.08 -17.89
N ASP A 129 -4.31 8.95 -17.56
CA ASP A 129 -5.61 8.57 -18.05
C ASP A 129 -6.71 9.43 -17.41
N ARG A 130 -7.59 9.99 -18.25
CA ARG A 130 -8.67 10.87 -17.81
C ARG A 130 -9.57 10.24 -16.75
N SER A 131 -9.74 8.93 -16.80
CA SER A 131 -10.58 8.19 -15.85
C SER A 131 -9.94 8.06 -14.47
N PHE A 132 -8.61 8.18 -14.37
CA PHE A 132 -7.86 7.95 -13.15
C PHE A 132 -7.12 9.19 -12.62
N PHE A 133 -7.00 10.25 -13.41
CA PHE A 133 -6.23 11.41 -13.04
C PHE A 133 -6.64 12.01 -11.69
N GLU A 134 -7.93 12.31 -11.53
CA GLU A 134 -8.43 12.96 -10.31
C GLU A 134 -8.26 12.08 -9.06
N ILE A 135 -8.50 10.77 -9.18
CA ILE A 135 -8.36 9.85 -8.03
C ILE A 135 -6.87 9.59 -7.69
N THR A 136 -5.99 9.57 -8.69
CA THR A 136 -4.54 9.47 -8.49
C THR A 136 -4.02 10.70 -7.76
N ARG A 137 -4.37 11.89 -8.23
CA ARG A 137 -4.04 13.16 -7.59
C ARG A 137 -4.56 13.20 -6.16
N PHE A 138 -5.81 12.85 -5.94
CA PHE A 138 -6.41 12.79 -4.61
C PHE A 138 -5.62 11.86 -3.67
N GLY A 139 -5.25 10.65 -4.11
CA GLY A 139 -4.46 9.71 -3.30
C GLY A 139 -3.10 10.28 -2.90
N ILE A 140 -2.42 10.99 -3.81
CA ILE A 140 -1.16 11.66 -3.55
C ILE A 140 -1.33 12.79 -2.52
N GLU A 141 -2.33 13.66 -2.72
CA GLU A 141 -2.61 14.80 -1.82
C GLU A 141 -3.07 14.38 -0.41
N ARG A 142 -3.61 13.17 -0.24
CA ARG A 142 -4.04 12.62 1.06
C ARG A 142 -2.94 11.87 1.79
N SER A 143 -1.78 11.69 1.18
CA SER A 143 -0.62 11.10 1.84
C SER A 143 0.08 12.12 2.75
N ASP A 144 0.50 11.70 3.95
CA ASP A 144 1.30 12.53 4.85
C ASP A 144 2.68 12.84 4.29
N ALA A 145 3.22 11.91 3.49
CA ALA A 145 4.44 12.10 2.74
C ALA A 145 4.41 11.28 1.44
N VAL A 146 5.13 11.75 0.43
CA VAL A 146 5.25 11.08 -0.86
C VAL A 146 6.70 10.90 -1.21
N THR A 147 7.07 9.71 -1.66
CA THR A 147 8.38 9.39 -2.19
C THR A 147 8.26 8.88 -3.63
N ALA A 148 9.33 8.96 -4.39
CA ALA A 148 9.39 8.48 -5.76
C ALA A 148 10.69 7.71 -5.99
N VAL A 149 10.64 6.67 -6.83
CA VAL A 149 11.82 5.83 -7.13
C VAL A 149 12.84 6.53 -8.02
N SER A 150 12.56 7.74 -8.50
CA SER A 150 13.52 8.54 -9.30
C SER A 150 13.22 10.03 -9.20
N GLY A 151 14.28 10.85 -9.41
CA GLY A 151 14.13 12.30 -9.52
C GLY A 151 13.26 12.75 -10.71
N PHE A 152 13.17 11.93 -11.75
CA PHE A 152 12.25 12.18 -12.87
C PHE A 152 10.79 12.12 -12.41
N LEU A 153 10.40 11.05 -11.69
CA LEU A 153 9.03 10.93 -11.16
C LEU A 153 8.72 12.01 -10.13
N GLN A 154 9.67 12.34 -9.27
CA GLN A 154 9.51 13.44 -8.34
C GLN A 154 9.13 14.74 -9.04
N ARG A 155 9.83 15.11 -10.12
CA ARG A 155 9.52 16.33 -10.89
C ARG A 155 8.20 16.27 -11.64
N MET A 156 7.77 15.07 -12.06
CA MET A 156 6.48 14.91 -12.73
C MET A 156 5.27 14.99 -11.80
N THR A 157 5.50 14.83 -10.50
CA THR A 157 4.43 14.78 -9.49
C THR A 157 4.32 16.10 -8.71
N ALA A 158 5.37 16.91 -8.71
CA ALA A 158 5.40 18.23 -8.08
C ALA A 158 4.64 19.25 -8.93
#